data_ecaa0e3e15291779399b822acdbaa986
#
_entry.id   ecaa0e3e15291779399b822acdbaa986
#
_cell.length_a   1.000
_cell.length_b   1.000
_cell.length_c   1.000
_cell.angle_alpha   90.00
_cell.angle_beta   90.00
_cell.angle_gamma   90.00
#
_symmetry.space_group_name_H-M   'P 1'
#
loop_
_entity.id
_entity.type
_entity.pdbx_description
1 polymer ?
#
loop_
_entity_poly.entity_id
_entity_poly.type
_entity_poly.pdbx_seq_one_letter_code
_entity_poly.pdbx_strand_id
1 'polypeptide(L)'
;MDRSLRLSYRYHDVDVVELRVSGWNGRFGGSTCLYIGQGELANSAMVLAGFPAGLEDRREITLGAFGSDSAGGATNLKLSCVDGAGHCQLHVTIEADYGHQDLLAERVEMLCDFEPAALDEFVEQMRELNSSLAGSAVLALLERRN
;
A
#
# COMPACT_ATOMS: atom_id res chain seq x y z
N MET A 1 18.83 -0.05 0.96
CA MET A 1 17.37 0.16 1.15
C MET A 1 16.65 -1.12 0.77
N ASP A 2 15.83 -1.64 1.65
CA ASP A 2 15.12 -2.89 1.40
C ASP A 2 13.97 -2.70 0.43
N ARG A 3 13.80 -3.67 -0.46
CA ARG A 3 12.62 -3.71 -1.34
C ARG A 3 11.40 -4.01 -0.48
N SER A 4 10.50 -3.06 -0.40
CA SER A 4 9.30 -3.22 0.43
C SER A 4 8.23 -2.20 0.07
N LEU A 5 7.00 -2.52 0.44
CA LEU A 5 5.92 -1.56 0.58
C LEU A 5 5.62 -1.46 2.07
N ARG A 6 5.61 -0.25 2.60
CA ARG A 6 5.49 -0.02 4.04
C ARG A 6 4.40 1.00 4.32
N LEU A 7 3.55 0.68 5.30
CA LEU A 7 2.60 1.61 5.89
C LEU A 7 3.07 1.88 7.32
N SER A 8 3.28 3.13 7.69
CA SER A 8 3.76 3.49 9.03
C SER A 8 2.80 4.46 9.68
N TYR A 9 2.51 4.22 10.96
CA TYR A 9 1.69 5.11 11.75
C TYR A 9 2.39 6.45 11.96
N ARG A 10 1.63 7.54 11.85
CA ARG A 10 2.13 8.89 12.09
C ARG A 10 1.36 9.61 13.19
N TYR A 11 0.04 9.64 13.09
CA TYR A 11 -0.80 10.43 13.98
C TYR A 11 -2.25 9.98 13.84
N HIS A 12 -3.06 10.25 14.84
CA HIS A 12 -4.51 10.07 14.73
C HIS A 12 -5.26 11.08 15.61
N ASP A 13 -6.51 11.30 15.23
CA ASP A 13 -7.49 11.97 16.07
C ASP A 13 -8.77 11.11 16.10
N VAL A 14 -9.88 11.70 16.54
CA VAL A 14 -11.13 10.95 16.68
C VAL A 14 -11.71 10.48 15.35
N ASP A 15 -11.39 11.17 14.25
CA ASP A 15 -11.99 10.91 12.94
C ASP A 15 -11.04 10.23 11.97
N VAL A 16 -9.76 10.56 11.99
CA VAL A 16 -8.80 10.13 10.98
C VAL A 16 -7.53 9.54 11.58
N VAL A 17 -6.88 8.71 10.76
CA VAL A 17 -5.54 8.18 11.02
C VAL A 17 -4.63 8.67 9.90
N GLU A 18 -3.49 9.24 10.26
CA GLU A 18 -2.46 9.61 9.30
C GLU A 18 -1.43 8.49 9.21
N LEU A 19 -1.18 8.02 7.99
CA LEU A 19 -0.17 7.01 7.70
C LEU A 19 0.84 7.58 6.72
N ARG A 20 2.06 7.06 6.79
CA ARG A 20 3.03 7.24 5.74
C ARG A 20 3.09 5.97 4.92
N VAL A 21 2.90 6.08 3.61
CA VAL A 21 3.14 4.99 2.68
C VAL A 21 4.49 5.22 2.02
N SER A 22 5.30 4.17 1.91
CA SER A 22 6.56 4.22 1.16
C SER A 22 6.75 2.90 0.42
N GLY A 23 7.31 2.98 -0.78
CA GLY A 23 7.57 1.81 -1.61
C GLY A 23 8.89 1.93 -2.34
N TRP A 24 9.59 0.82 -2.44
CA TRP A 24 10.84 0.70 -3.19
C TRP A 24 10.91 -0.72 -3.75
N ASN A 25 10.99 -0.84 -5.09
CA ASN A 25 11.01 -2.16 -5.73
C ASN A 25 12.41 -2.58 -6.20
N GLY A 26 13.45 -1.83 -5.82
CA GLY A 26 14.82 -2.03 -6.29
C GLY A 26 15.20 -1.12 -7.43
N ARG A 27 14.22 -0.46 -8.06
CA ARG A 27 14.44 0.41 -9.22
C ARG A 27 13.72 1.74 -9.09
N PHE A 28 12.47 1.72 -8.64
CA PHE A 28 11.63 2.90 -8.48
C PHE A 28 11.05 2.95 -7.08
N GLY A 29 10.76 4.15 -6.59
CA GLY A 29 10.15 4.31 -5.29
C GLY A 29 9.59 5.70 -5.05
N GLY A 30 8.88 5.83 -3.94
CA GLY A 30 8.32 7.07 -3.48
C GLY A 30 7.67 6.92 -2.13
N SER A 31 7.32 8.04 -1.52
CA SER A 31 6.60 8.05 -0.25
C SER A 31 5.72 9.29 -0.15
N THR A 32 4.63 9.16 0.62
CA THR A 32 3.76 10.28 0.95
C THR A 32 3.03 9.98 2.24
N CYS A 33 2.48 11.01 2.87
CA CYS A 33 1.54 10.85 3.96
C CYS A 33 0.12 10.90 3.41
N LEU A 34 -0.77 10.13 4.01
CA LEU A 34 -2.16 10.05 3.61
C LEU A 34 -3.06 9.91 4.84
N TYR A 35 -4.34 10.20 4.65
CA TYR A 35 -5.34 10.16 5.71
C TYR A 35 -6.41 9.14 5.39
N ILE A 36 -6.73 8.29 6.37
CA ILE A 36 -7.80 7.30 6.26
C ILE A 36 -8.75 7.45 7.46
N GLY A 37 -9.97 6.93 7.31
CA GLY A 37 -10.91 6.87 8.41
C GLY A 37 -10.55 5.79 9.41
N GLN A 38 -11.07 5.91 10.63
CA GLN A 38 -10.93 4.89 11.66
C GLN A 38 -11.53 3.57 11.14
N GLY A 39 -10.78 2.47 11.26
CA GLY A 39 -11.22 1.16 10.79
C GLY A 39 -11.01 0.87 9.32
N GLU A 40 -10.64 1.85 8.52
CA GLU A 40 -10.44 1.67 7.07
C GLU A 40 -9.30 0.70 6.76
N LEU A 41 -8.24 0.73 7.56
CA LEU A 41 -7.11 -0.18 7.39
C LEU A 41 -7.51 -1.63 7.66
N ALA A 42 -8.36 -1.87 8.66
CA ALA A 42 -8.90 -3.20 8.93
C ALA A 42 -9.76 -3.70 7.77
N ASN A 43 -10.56 -2.83 7.17
CA ASN A 43 -11.36 -3.18 6.00
C ASN A 43 -10.47 -3.54 4.81
N SER A 44 -9.41 -2.78 4.58
CA SER A 44 -8.44 -3.08 3.52
C SER A 44 -7.73 -4.40 3.76
N ALA A 45 -7.38 -4.71 5.02
CA ALA A 45 -6.78 -6.00 5.37
C ALA A 45 -7.74 -7.15 5.06
N MET A 46 -9.05 -6.98 5.29
CA MET A 46 -10.05 -7.99 4.93
C MET A 46 -10.09 -8.26 3.42
N VAL A 47 -9.98 -7.20 2.61
CA VAL A 47 -9.95 -7.35 1.15
C VAL A 47 -8.75 -8.16 0.70
N LEU A 48 -7.60 -7.98 1.34
CA LEU A 48 -6.34 -8.63 0.94
C LEU A 48 -6.16 -10.02 1.53
N ALA A 49 -6.87 -10.36 2.61
CA ALA A 49 -6.69 -11.61 3.32
C ALA A 49 -6.99 -12.81 2.42
N GLY A 50 -6.09 -13.81 2.45
CA GLY A 50 -6.27 -15.04 1.69
C GLY A 50 -5.97 -14.94 0.20
N PHE A 51 -5.44 -13.83 -0.26
CA PHE A 51 -5.00 -13.73 -1.66
C PHE A 51 -3.72 -14.55 -1.87
N PRO A 52 -3.59 -15.28 -2.99
CA PRO A 52 -4.62 -15.52 -4.01
C PRO A 52 -5.48 -16.75 -3.70
N ALA A 53 -6.76 -16.68 -4.02
CA ALA A 53 -7.66 -17.83 -3.95
C ALA A 53 -7.54 -18.72 -5.18
N GLY A 54 -6.96 -18.21 -6.26
CA GLY A 54 -6.72 -18.92 -7.51
C GLY A 54 -6.02 -18.00 -8.51
N LEU A 55 -5.72 -18.52 -9.69
CA LEU A 55 -4.98 -17.80 -10.73
C LEU A 55 -5.70 -16.54 -11.22
N GLU A 56 -7.02 -16.56 -11.20
CA GLU A 56 -7.83 -15.45 -11.71
C GLU A 56 -8.12 -14.41 -10.62
N ASP A 57 -7.64 -14.61 -9.41
CA ASP A 57 -7.89 -13.69 -8.30
C ASP A 57 -7.26 -12.34 -8.57
N ARG A 58 -8.08 -11.29 -8.41
CA ARG A 58 -7.68 -9.89 -8.57
C ARG A 58 -8.25 -9.13 -7.39
N ARG A 59 -7.41 -8.36 -6.72
CA ARG A 59 -7.87 -7.52 -5.60
C ARG A 59 -7.27 -6.14 -5.72
N GLU A 60 -8.01 -5.18 -5.20
CA GLU A 60 -7.58 -3.78 -5.24
C GLU A 60 -8.00 -3.09 -3.96
N ILE A 61 -7.09 -2.29 -3.40
CA ILE A 61 -7.39 -1.37 -2.31
C ILE A 61 -6.85 0.02 -2.64
N THR A 62 -7.49 1.04 -2.09
CA THR A 62 -7.03 2.42 -2.16
C THR A 62 -7.03 2.99 -0.75
N LEU A 63 -5.94 3.64 -0.36
CA LEU A 63 -5.82 4.35 0.91
C LEU A 63 -5.56 5.81 0.60
N GLY A 64 -6.26 6.70 1.30
CA GLY A 64 -6.24 8.13 0.98
C GLY A 64 -7.14 8.43 -0.21
N ALA A 65 -6.98 9.60 -0.78
CA ALA A 65 -7.77 10.01 -1.94
C ALA A 65 -6.90 10.73 -2.96
N PHE A 66 -7.03 10.31 -4.22
CA PHE A 66 -6.31 10.91 -5.33
C PHE A 66 -6.94 12.24 -5.74
N GLY A 67 -6.12 13.11 -6.30
CA GLY A 67 -6.59 14.35 -6.90
C GLY A 67 -6.32 15.59 -6.06
N SER A 68 -6.45 16.74 -6.69
CA SER A 68 -6.10 18.04 -6.10
C SER A 68 -7.10 18.53 -5.05
N ASP A 69 -8.29 17.94 -5.01
CA ASP A 69 -9.34 18.34 -4.05
C ASP A 69 -9.20 17.64 -2.70
N SER A 70 -8.23 16.75 -2.57
CA SER A 70 -8.04 15.95 -1.36
C SER A 70 -6.88 16.48 -0.53
N ALA A 71 -7.03 16.40 0.79
CA ALA A 71 -5.93 16.64 1.70
C ALA A 71 -5.09 15.37 1.81
N GLY A 72 -3.77 15.53 1.73
CA GLY A 72 -2.84 14.40 1.79
C GLY A 72 -2.71 13.67 0.47
N GLY A 73 -1.87 12.65 0.47
CA GLY A 73 -1.63 11.82 -0.70
C GLY A 73 -2.51 10.57 -0.72
N ALA A 74 -2.15 9.65 -1.59
CA ALA A 74 -2.91 8.42 -1.76
C ALA A 74 -2.02 7.29 -2.28
N THR A 75 -2.47 6.05 -2.07
CA THR A 75 -1.87 4.88 -2.70
C THR A 75 -2.96 3.94 -3.18
N ASN A 76 -2.73 3.33 -4.33
CA ASN A 76 -3.58 2.27 -4.89
C ASN A 76 -2.75 1.02 -5.09
N LEU A 77 -3.24 -0.11 -4.63
CA LEU A 77 -2.59 -1.41 -4.72
C LEU A 77 -3.49 -2.36 -5.49
N LYS A 78 -3.00 -2.89 -6.62
CA LYS A 78 -3.70 -3.89 -7.42
C LYS A 78 -2.89 -5.18 -7.41
N LEU A 79 -3.49 -6.25 -6.93
CA LEU A 79 -2.86 -7.55 -6.78
C LEU A 79 -3.38 -8.52 -7.84
N SER A 80 -2.45 -9.28 -8.43
CA SER A 80 -2.78 -10.30 -9.42
C SER A 80 -1.78 -11.44 -9.37
N CYS A 81 -2.13 -12.58 -9.98
CA CYS A 81 -1.21 -13.69 -10.18
C CYS A 81 -0.57 -13.58 -11.55
N VAL A 82 0.71 -13.89 -11.62
CA VAL A 82 1.47 -13.87 -12.88
C VAL A 82 1.42 -15.25 -13.54
N ASP A 83 1.51 -16.31 -12.74
CA ASP A 83 1.49 -17.69 -13.23
C ASP A 83 0.96 -18.63 -12.16
N GLY A 84 0.91 -19.95 -12.49
CA GLY A 84 0.46 -20.98 -11.56
C GLY A 84 1.50 -21.44 -10.54
N ALA A 85 2.71 -20.87 -10.56
CA ALA A 85 3.79 -21.28 -9.67
C ALA A 85 3.88 -20.42 -8.39
N GLY A 86 2.83 -19.67 -8.07
CA GLY A 86 2.77 -18.84 -6.85
C GLY A 86 3.41 -17.46 -6.99
N HIS A 87 3.71 -17.02 -8.21
CA HIS A 87 4.25 -15.69 -8.44
C HIS A 87 3.12 -14.67 -8.46
N CYS A 88 3.20 -13.70 -7.55
CA CYS A 88 2.22 -12.63 -7.42
C CYS A 88 2.83 -11.29 -7.78
N GLN A 89 1.99 -10.42 -8.34
CA GLN A 89 2.41 -9.09 -8.76
C GLN A 89 1.51 -8.05 -8.12
N LEU A 90 2.14 -6.96 -7.70
CA LEU A 90 1.48 -5.80 -7.15
C LEU A 90 1.77 -4.61 -8.06
N HIS A 91 0.71 -3.97 -8.53
CA HIS A 91 0.79 -2.69 -9.22
C HIS A 91 0.51 -1.59 -8.19
N VAL A 92 1.52 -0.80 -7.91
CA VAL A 92 1.46 0.25 -6.88
C VAL A 92 1.44 1.61 -7.56
N THR A 93 0.52 2.44 -7.14
CA THR A 93 0.54 3.88 -7.44
C THR A 93 0.65 4.64 -6.13
N ILE A 94 1.60 5.56 -6.03
CA ILE A 94 1.75 6.46 -4.89
C ILE A 94 1.72 7.88 -5.44
N GLU A 95 0.79 8.70 -4.94
CA GLU A 95 0.66 10.09 -5.34
C GLU A 95 0.82 10.97 -4.10
N ALA A 96 1.70 11.96 -4.20
CA ALA A 96 1.92 12.89 -3.10
C ALA A 96 0.79 13.92 -3.02
N ASP A 97 0.72 14.61 -1.89
CA ASP A 97 -0.18 15.73 -1.69
C ASP A 97 0.12 16.83 -2.71
N TYR A 98 -0.92 17.45 -3.26
CA TYR A 98 -0.75 18.63 -4.12
C TYR A 98 -0.35 19.83 -3.26
N GLY A 99 0.73 20.51 -3.63
CA GLY A 99 1.10 21.77 -3.01
C GLY A 99 0.14 22.90 -3.42
N HIS A 100 0.14 23.98 -2.66
CA HIS A 100 -0.76 25.11 -2.90
C HIS A 100 -0.64 25.73 -4.28
N GLN A 101 0.55 25.65 -4.88
CA GLN A 101 0.83 26.27 -6.17
C GLN A 101 1.20 25.27 -7.25
N ASP A 102 1.13 23.99 -6.92
CA ASP A 102 1.51 22.95 -7.86
C ASP A 102 0.35 22.60 -8.78
N LEU A 103 0.64 22.44 -10.06
CA LEU A 103 -0.34 22.04 -11.06
C LEU A 103 -0.52 20.52 -11.11
N LEU A 104 0.46 19.79 -10.58
CA LEU A 104 0.38 18.34 -10.48
C LEU A 104 1.12 17.86 -9.23
N ALA A 105 0.73 16.71 -8.73
CA ALA A 105 1.43 16.05 -7.63
C ALA A 105 2.52 15.15 -8.17
N GLU A 106 3.57 14.97 -7.39
CA GLU A 106 4.56 13.94 -7.67
C GLU A 106 3.89 12.56 -7.56
N ARG A 107 4.25 11.67 -8.46
CA ARG A 107 3.59 10.38 -8.56
C ARG A 107 4.55 9.32 -9.04
N VAL A 108 4.47 8.13 -8.47
CA VAL A 108 5.16 6.95 -8.96
C VAL A 108 4.16 5.84 -9.22
N GLU A 109 4.38 5.13 -10.30
CA GLU A 109 3.64 3.92 -10.65
C GLU A 109 4.67 2.84 -10.92
N MET A 110 4.57 1.72 -10.22
CA MET A 110 5.59 0.67 -10.32
C MET A 110 4.99 -0.71 -10.15
N LEU A 111 5.71 -1.69 -10.66
CA LEU A 111 5.37 -3.11 -10.49
C LEU A 111 6.28 -3.70 -9.43
N CYS A 112 5.69 -4.52 -8.58
CA CYS A 112 6.39 -5.22 -7.51
C CYS A 112 6.05 -6.70 -7.57
N ASP A 113 7.01 -7.54 -7.24
CA ASP A 113 6.80 -8.99 -7.15
C ASP A 113 6.85 -9.39 -5.69
N PHE A 114 5.97 -10.29 -5.28
CA PHE A 114 5.90 -10.74 -3.89
C PHE A 114 5.43 -12.18 -3.80
N GLU A 115 5.68 -12.79 -2.64
CA GLU A 115 5.19 -14.13 -2.33
C GLU A 115 3.93 -14.05 -1.47
N PRO A 116 3.00 -15.01 -1.62
CA PRO A 116 1.78 -15.02 -0.80
C PRO A 116 2.04 -14.98 0.71
N ALA A 117 3.08 -15.65 1.18
CA ALA A 117 3.44 -15.66 2.61
C ALA A 117 3.80 -14.24 3.11
N ALA A 118 4.46 -13.44 2.28
CA ALA A 118 4.78 -12.06 2.62
C ALA A 118 3.51 -11.21 2.73
N LEU A 119 2.53 -11.47 1.89
CA LEU A 119 1.25 -10.78 1.95
C LEU A 119 0.47 -11.16 3.22
N ASP A 120 0.47 -12.44 3.60
CA ASP A 120 -0.20 -12.88 4.83
C ASP A 120 0.36 -12.14 6.05
N GLU A 121 1.67 -11.99 6.10
CA GLU A 121 2.34 -11.26 7.17
C GLU A 121 1.98 -9.78 7.16
N PHE A 122 1.95 -9.17 5.97
CA PHE A 122 1.56 -7.77 5.79
C PHE A 122 0.12 -7.53 6.28
N VAL A 123 -0.80 -8.43 5.93
CA VAL A 123 -2.21 -8.35 6.34
C VAL A 123 -2.34 -8.38 7.87
N GLU A 124 -1.62 -9.30 8.53
CA GLU A 124 -1.61 -9.37 9.99
C GLU A 124 -1.06 -8.09 10.62
N GLN A 125 0.00 -7.55 10.04
CA GLN A 125 0.58 -6.28 10.52
C GLN A 125 -0.37 -5.10 10.29
N MET A 126 -1.14 -5.10 9.19
CA MET A 126 -2.16 -4.07 8.97
C MET A 126 -3.23 -4.12 10.06
N ARG A 127 -3.68 -5.32 10.44
CA ARG A 127 -4.66 -5.50 11.52
C ARG A 127 -4.11 -5.00 12.85
N GLU A 128 -2.87 -5.33 13.15
CA GLU A 128 -2.22 -4.90 14.38
C GLU A 128 -2.03 -3.39 14.41
N LEU A 129 -1.61 -2.79 13.32
CA LEU A 129 -1.46 -1.35 13.20
C LEU A 129 -2.81 -0.64 13.41
N ASN A 130 -3.88 -1.19 12.84
CA ASN A 130 -5.23 -0.66 13.01
C ASN A 130 -5.67 -0.69 14.48
N SER A 131 -5.35 -1.77 15.19
CA SER A 131 -5.76 -1.95 16.59
C SER A 131 -4.92 -1.12 17.56
N SER A 132 -3.60 -1.12 17.37
CA SER A 132 -2.67 -0.48 18.29
C SER A 132 -2.42 0.99 18.01
N LEU A 133 -2.69 1.45 16.79
CA LEU A 133 -2.35 2.80 16.32
C LEU A 133 -0.87 3.11 16.60
N ALA A 134 -0.02 2.18 16.18
CA ALA A 134 1.43 2.26 16.36
C ALA A 134 2.12 1.33 15.37
N GLY A 135 3.39 1.62 15.06
CA GLY A 135 4.23 0.72 14.29
C GLY A 135 4.04 0.80 12.79
N SER A 136 4.34 -0.29 12.12
CA SER A 136 4.34 -0.36 10.67
C SER A 136 3.85 -1.72 10.19
N ALA A 137 3.26 -1.73 9.00
CA ALA A 137 2.98 -2.93 8.23
C ALA A 137 3.91 -2.94 7.01
N VAL A 138 4.59 -4.04 6.78
CA VAL A 138 5.61 -4.16 5.74
C VAL A 138 5.33 -5.36 4.85
N LEU A 139 5.23 -5.10 3.55
CA LEU A 139 5.20 -6.15 2.54
C LEU A 139 6.61 -6.26 1.94
N ALA A 140 7.29 -7.36 2.22
CA ALA A 140 8.59 -7.63 1.63
C ALA A 140 8.43 -7.96 0.15
N LEU A 141 9.24 -7.35 -0.69
CA LEU A 141 9.17 -7.51 -2.14
C LEU A 141 10.37 -8.30 -2.64
N LEU A 142 10.14 -9.05 -3.72
CA LEU A 142 11.18 -9.81 -4.38
C LEU A 142 11.95 -8.92 -5.36
N GLU A 143 13.13 -9.37 -5.75
CA GLU A 143 13.86 -8.74 -6.83
C GLU A 143 13.10 -8.94 -8.14
N ARG A 144 12.90 -7.84 -8.88
CA ARG A 144 12.24 -7.90 -10.18
C ARG A 144 13.18 -8.49 -11.21
N ARG A 145 12.68 -9.43 -11.99
CA ARG A 145 13.39 -9.96 -13.15
C ARG A 145 13.22 -9.01 -14.33
N ASN A 146 14.30 -8.81 -15.04
CA ASN A 146 14.27 -8.04 -16.29
C ASN A 146 14.01 -8.95 -17.48
#